data_cc263a2c6bff068aa74730713f66f462
#
_entry.id   cc263a2c6bff068aa74730713f66f462
#
_cell.length_a   1.000
_cell.length_b   1.000
_cell.length_c   1.000
_cell.angle_alpha   90.00
_cell.angle_beta   90.00
_cell.angle_gamma   90.00
#
_symmetry.space_group_name_H-M   'P 1'
#
loop_
_entity.id
_entity.type
_entity.pdbx_description
1 polymer ?
#
loop_
_entity_poly.entity_id
_entity_poly.type
_entity_poly.pdbx_seq_one_letter_code
_entity_poly.pdbx_strand_id
1 'polypeptide(L)'
;STLANQAPSVTRTITFGTPANNVFTFYDGTTLLNTATATGYCATGTTWNGTLCYLPVQSATITSTPTCNLENSHISSTAIDAFCNINLTWSTSNVASPLVISSPGNAQVSLVASGSVTKTIRHAPSTFYVYNGSVNTTPLAQTTSAGVCNNNTTWNGTYCAPVLTSTPTCTIAANASTCNVNVSWQNSGNPTNVQV
;
A
#
# COMPACT_ATOMS: atom_id res chain seq x y z
N SER A 1 -47.11 20.51 -6.17
CA SER A 1 -48.24 20.90 -5.29
C SER A 1 -48.62 22.33 -5.55
N THR A 2 -49.93 22.59 -5.68
CA THR A 2 -50.51 23.95 -5.83
C THR A 2 -50.69 24.56 -4.46
N LEU A 3 -50.20 25.78 -4.26
CA LEU A 3 -50.42 26.60 -3.06
C LEU A 3 -51.51 27.60 -3.39
N ALA A 4 -52.78 27.15 -3.39
CA ALA A 4 -53.93 28.02 -3.67
C ALA A 4 -54.34 28.84 -2.43
N ASN A 5 -54.83 30.05 -2.65
CA ASN A 5 -55.40 30.96 -1.61
C ASN A 5 -54.47 31.34 -0.47
N GLN A 6 -53.23 31.69 -0.79
CA GLN A 6 -52.23 32.12 0.19
C GLN A 6 -52.32 33.63 0.46
N ALA A 7 -51.91 34.03 1.69
CA ALA A 7 -51.75 35.44 2.05
C ALA A 7 -50.73 36.13 1.10
N PRO A 8 -50.79 37.47 0.95
CA PRO A 8 -49.92 38.23 0.04
C PRO A 8 -48.42 38.04 0.28
N SER A 9 -48.04 37.65 1.48
CA SER A 9 -46.65 37.32 1.83
C SER A 9 -46.66 36.15 2.80
N VAL A 10 -46.12 35.00 2.37
CA VAL A 10 -45.97 33.80 3.20
C VAL A 10 -44.66 33.09 2.87
N THR A 11 -43.98 32.62 3.90
CA THR A 11 -42.81 31.73 3.78
C THR A 11 -43.20 30.31 4.16
N ARG A 12 -42.86 29.34 3.32
CA ARG A 12 -43.07 27.90 3.59
C ARG A 12 -41.83 27.10 3.32
N THR A 13 -41.59 26.11 4.15
CA THR A 13 -40.55 25.09 3.89
C THR A 13 -41.14 23.97 3.04
N ILE A 14 -40.46 23.65 1.94
CA ILE A 14 -40.81 22.54 1.05
C ILE A 14 -39.67 21.55 1.07
N THR A 15 -39.97 20.27 1.30
CA THR A 15 -38.99 19.21 1.32
C THR A 15 -38.94 18.51 -0.03
N PHE A 16 -37.73 18.34 -0.57
CA PHE A 16 -37.47 17.57 -1.79
C PHE A 16 -36.93 16.21 -1.43
N GLY A 17 -37.38 15.17 -2.10
CA GLY A 17 -36.94 13.81 -1.94
C GLY A 17 -35.80 13.39 -2.88
N THR A 18 -35.41 14.22 -3.86
CA THR A 18 -34.42 13.89 -4.88
C THR A 18 -33.52 15.09 -5.20
N PRO A 19 -32.22 14.89 -5.50
CA PRO A 19 -31.38 15.90 -6.12
C PRO A 19 -31.89 16.19 -7.54
N ALA A 20 -32.57 17.31 -7.69
CA ALA A 20 -33.11 17.73 -8.98
C ALA A 20 -33.44 19.25 -8.97
N ASN A 21 -33.60 19.80 -10.14
CA ASN A 21 -34.15 21.13 -10.29
C ASN A 21 -35.67 21.06 -10.08
N ASN A 22 -36.18 21.72 -9.03
CA ASN A 22 -37.59 21.82 -8.73
C ASN A 22 -38.06 23.21 -9.12
N VAL A 23 -39.00 23.27 -10.06
CA VAL A 23 -39.56 24.53 -10.57
C VAL A 23 -40.83 24.81 -9.82
N PHE A 24 -40.90 25.97 -9.21
CA PHE A 24 -42.09 26.53 -8.55
C PHE A 24 -42.72 27.58 -9.46
N THR A 25 -44.00 27.47 -9.66
CA THR A 25 -44.76 28.37 -10.51
C THR A 25 -45.81 29.08 -9.67
N PHE A 26 -45.92 30.39 -9.82
CA PHE A 26 -46.89 31.23 -9.16
C PHE A 26 -47.95 31.70 -10.17
N TYR A 27 -49.21 31.44 -9.86
CA TYR A 27 -50.35 31.75 -10.74
C TYR A 27 -51.33 32.67 -10.05
N ASP A 28 -52.02 33.51 -10.86
CA ASP A 28 -53.27 34.15 -10.53
C ASP A 28 -54.37 33.55 -11.42
N GLY A 29 -55.24 32.72 -10.82
CA GLY A 29 -56.15 31.88 -11.58
C GLY A 29 -55.38 30.92 -12.52
N THR A 30 -55.52 31.11 -13.83
CA THR A 30 -54.81 30.35 -14.85
C THR A 30 -53.59 31.07 -15.42
N THR A 31 -53.36 32.32 -15.03
CA THR A 31 -52.25 33.15 -15.54
C THR A 31 -50.99 32.92 -14.76
N LEU A 32 -49.93 32.46 -15.44
CA LEU A 32 -48.61 32.34 -14.83
C LEU A 32 -48.01 33.72 -14.57
N LEU A 33 -47.72 34.02 -13.30
CA LEU A 33 -47.14 35.29 -12.89
C LEU A 33 -45.61 35.22 -12.77
N ASN A 34 -45.07 34.12 -12.23
CA ASN A 34 -43.65 33.99 -12.03
C ASN A 34 -43.24 32.52 -11.85
N THR A 35 -41.94 32.26 -12.04
CA THR A 35 -41.30 30.95 -11.79
C THR A 35 -40.05 31.13 -10.97
N ALA A 36 -39.76 30.16 -10.09
CA ALA A 36 -38.50 30.05 -9.36
C ALA A 36 -38.01 28.61 -9.38
N THR A 37 -36.71 28.42 -9.43
CA THR A 37 -36.10 27.09 -9.41
C THR A 37 -35.26 26.94 -8.14
N ALA A 38 -35.43 25.80 -7.44
CA ALA A 38 -34.56 25.38 -6.36
C ALA A 38 -33.92 24.03 -6.73
N THR A 39 -32.62 23.91 -6.53
CA THR A 39 -31.88 22.71 -6.85
C THR A 39 -31.46 21.99 -5.57
N GLY A 40 -31.82 20.71 -5.48
CA GLY A 40 -31.33 19.83 -4.42
C GLY A 40 -30.01 19.19 -4.82
N TYR A 41 -29.06 19.04 -3.88
CA TYR A 41 -27.81 18.40 -4.05
C TYR A 41 -27.57 17.37 -2.94
N CYS A 42 -26.83 16.32 -3.24
CA CYS A 42 -26.23 15.50 -2.19
C CYS A 42 -25.18 16.31 -1.42
N ALA A 43 -25.04 16.06 -0.13
CA ALA A 43 -23.97 16.65 0.68
C ALA A 43 -22.59 16.31 0.09
N THR A 44 -21.60 17.18 0.31
CA THR A 44 -20.23 16.97 -0.13
C THR A 44 -19.72 15.59 0.29
N GLY A 45 -19.13 14.86 -0.65
CA GLY A 45 -18.59 13.49 -0.43
C GLY A 45 -19.64 12.38 -0.57
N THR A 46 -20.91 12.68 -0.83
CA THR A 46 -21.95 11.68 -1.09
C THR A 46 -22.40 11.69 -2.55
N THR A 47 -22.91 10.56 -3.02
CA THR A 47 -23.39 10.35 -4.38
C THR A 47 -24.84 9.88 -4.35
N TRP A 48 -25.66 10.35 -5.28
CA TRP A 48 -27.06 9.90 -5.45
C TRP A 48 -27.11 8.57 -6.19
N ASN A 49 -27.76 7.55 -5.60
CA ASN A 49 -27.92 6.23 -6.21
C ASN A 49 -29.28 5.99 -6.86
N GLY A 50 -30.10 7.01 -7.00
CA GLY A 50 -31.49 6.92 -7.49
C GLY A 50 -32.52 6.91 -6.36
N THR A 51 -32.13 6.69 -5.11
CA THR A 51 -33.04 6.60 -3.96
C THR A 51 -32.58 7.47 -2.80
N LEU A 52 -31.28 7.54 -2.52
CA LEU A 52 -30.70 8.32 -1.43
C LEU A 52 -29.26 8.77 -1.76
N CYS A 53 -28.79 9.79 -1.04
CA CYS A 53 -27.39 10.18 -1.06
C CYS A 53 -26.60 9.26 -0.12
N TYR A 54 -25.62 8.54 -0.64
CA TYR A 54 -24.79 7.59 0.11
C TYR A 54 -23.30 7.91 0.03
N LEU A 55 -22.55 7.53 1.03
CA LEU A 55 -21.09 7.57 0.99
C LEU A 55 -20.57 6.46 0.08
N PRO A 56 -19.80 6.78 -0.97
CA PRO A 56 -19.18 5.76 -1.80
C PRO A 56 -18.30 4.83 -0.97
N VAL A 57 -18.34 3.52 -1.26
CA VAL A 57 -17.49 2.55 -0.57
C VAL A 57 -16.03 2.86 -0.88
N GLN A 58 -15.25 3.02 0.18
CA GLN A 58 -13.81 3.19 0.09
C GLN A 58 -13.14 1.83 -0.15
N SER A 59 -12.20 1.78 -1.06
CA SER A 59 -11.42 0.59 -1.32
C SER A 59 -9.98 0.93 -1.68
N ALA A 60 -9.09 -0.02 -1.46
CA ALA A 60 -7.70 0.08 -1.86
C ALA A 60 -7.18 -1.30 -2.30
N THR A 61 -6.18 -1.28 -3.14
CA THR A 61 -5.31 -2.41 -3.42
C THR A 61 -3.87 -2.01 -3.17
N ILE A 62 -3.07 -2.95 -2.69
CA ILE A 62 -1.63 -2.80 -2.59
C ILE A 62 -0.99 -4.15 -2.87
N THR A 63 0.03 -4.16 -3.69
CA THR A 63 0.78 -5.36 -4.06
C THR A 63 2.27 -5.09 -3.98
N SER A 64 3.02 -6.13 -3.65
CA SER A 64 4.48 -6.10 -3.66
C SER A 64 5.02 -7.44 -4.15
N THR A 65 6.29 -7.47 -4.58
CA THR A 65 7.02 -8.72 -4.75
C THR A 65 7.10 -9.41 -3.38
N PRO A 66 6.57 -10.65 -3.21
CA PRO A 66 6.45 -11.27 -1.88
C PRO A 66 7.81 -11.57 -1.25
N THR A 67 8.81 -11.92 -2.06
CA THR A 67 10.19 -12.15 -1.62
C THR A 67 11.19 -11.55 -2.59
N CYS A 68 12.37 -11.17 -2.10
CA CYS A 68 13.51 -10.80 -2.94
C CYS A 68 14.81 -11.38 -2.36
N ASN A 69 15.74 -11.69 -3.25
CA ASN A 69 17.04 -12.22 -2.84
C ASN A 69 17.89 -11.12 -2.21
N LEU A 70 18.32 -11.35 -0.97
CA LEU A 70 19.20 -10.44 -0.26
C LEU A 70 20.59 -10.42 -0.90
N GLU A 71 21.08 -9.22 -1.11
CA GLU A 71 22.45 -8.96 -1.53
C GLU A 71 23.24 -8.43 -0.34
N ASN A 72 24.36 -9.08 -0.03
CA ASN A 72 25.27 -8.60 1.00
C ASN A 72 26.04 -7.38 0.48
N SER A 73 26.02 -6.29 1.24
CA SER A 73 26.78 -5.09 0.96
C SER A 73 27.73 -4.78 2.11
N HIS A 74 29.00 -4.55 1.81
CA HIS A 74 29.95 -4.08 2.80
C HIS A 74 29.74 -2.58 3.01
N ILE A 75 29.21 -2.20 4.19
CA ILE A 75 29.05 -0.81 4.60
C ILE A 75 30.30 -0.25 5.28
N SER A 76 31.20 -1.17 5.72
CA SER A 76 32.55 -0.85 6.18
C SER A 76 33.42 -2.10 6.10
N SER A 77 34.71 -1.99 6.44
CA SER A 77 35.65 -3.13 6.48
C SER A 77 35.23 -4.25 7.47
N THR A 78 34.35 -3.94 8.42
CA THR A 78 33.90 -4.86 9.47
C THR A 78 32.38 -5.04 9.54
N ALA A 79 31.60 -4.30 8.74
CA ALA A 79 30.15 -4.35 8.77
C ALA A 79 29.56 -4.73 7.40
N ILE A 80 28.74 -5.76 7.40
CA ILE A 80 27.97 -6.23 6.24
C ILE A 80 26.49 -5.97 6.53
N ASP A 81 25.79 -5.40 5.58
CA ASP A 81 24.32 -5.31 5.58
C ASP A 81 23.78 -6.13 4.41
N ALA A 82 22.61 -6.71 4.60
CA ALA A 82 21.95 -7.48 3.55
C ALA A 82 20.57 -6.89 3.27
N PHE A 83 20.35 -6.50 2.04
CA PHE A 83 19.10 -5.90 1.58
C PHE A 83 18.75 -6.32 0.17
N CYS A 84 17.52 -6.12 -0.21
CA CYS A 84 17.05 -6.28 -1.58
C CYS A 84 15.94 -5.26 -1.89
N ASN A 85 15.66 -5.10 -3.16
CA ASN A 85 14.65 -4.17 -3.64
C ASN A 85 13.38 -4.90 -4.06
N ILE A 86 12.24 -4.34 -3.67
CA ILE A 86 10.91 -4.77 -4.09
C ILE A 86 10.20 -3.64 -4.83
N ASN A 87 9.30 -4.00 -5.74
CA ASN A 87 8.38 -3.06 -6.33
C ASN A 87 7.06 -3.08 -5.56
N LEU A 88 6.63 -1.93 -5.09
CA LEU A 88 5.38 -1.70 -4.40
C LEU A 88 4.46 -0.92 -5.32
N THR A 89 3.22 -1.38 -5.52
CA THR A 89 2.19 -0.68 -6.29
C THR A 89 0.90 -0.60 -5.50
N TRP A 90 0.17 0.50 -5.63
CA TRP A 90 -1.11 0.70 -4.95
C TRP A 90 -2.08 1.51 -5.79
N SER A 91 -3.36 1.33 -5.51
CA SER A 91 -4.43 2.19 -5.99
C SER A 91 -5.56 2.28 -4.98
N THR A 92 -6.26 3.40 -4.96
CA THR A 92 -7.40 3.65 -4.08
C THR A 92 -8.59 4.15 -4.86
N SER A 93 -9.79 3.88 -4.35
CA SER A 93 -11.04 4.42 -4.87
C SER A 93 -11.88 5.01 -3.74
N ASN A 94 -12.40 6.21 -3.94
CA ASN A 94 -13.21 6.97 -2.97
C ASN A 94 -12.50 7.24 -1.64
N VAL A 95 -11.17 7.29 -1.64
CA VAL A 95 -10.34 7.60 -0.47
C VAL A 95 -9.91 9.06 -0.55
N ALA A 96 -10.38 9.88 0.40
CA ALA A 96 -10.15 11.33 0.37
C ALA A 96 -8.70 11.71 0.71
N SER A 97 -8.06 10.95 1.59
CA SER A 97 -6.70 11.20 2.07
C SER A 97 -5.90 9.91 2.11
N PRO A 98 -5.49 9.35 0.95
CA PRO A 98 -4.74 8.11 0.92
C PRO A 98 -3.39 8.28 1.63
N LEU A 99 -3.05 7.32 2.47
CA LEU A 99 -1.78 7.25 3.20
C LEU A 99 -1.22 5.84 3.07
N VAL A 100 -0.07 5.73 2.43
CA VAL A 100 0.68 4.47 2.32
C VAL A 100 1.88 4.53 3.27
N ILE A 101 2.00 3.56 4.14
CA ILE A 101 3.09 3.47 5.11
C ILE A 101 3.74 2.09 5.11
N SER A 102 4.95 2.01 5.66
CA SER A 102 5.68 0.76 5.91
C SER A 102 5.80 0.45 7.40
N SER A 103 5.79 -0.84 7.76
CA SER A 103 6.06 -1.32 9.11
C SER A 103 7.25 -2.31 9.07
N PRO A 104 8.14 -2.32 10.07
CA PRO A 104 8.10 -1.47 11.26
C PRO A 104 8.46 0.00 10.99
N GLY A 105 8.08 0.88 11.91
CA GLY A 105 8.48 2.29 11.92
C GLY A 105 7.47 3.27 11.34
N ASN A 106 6.36 2.80 10.73
CA ASN A 106 5.30 3.65 10.15
C ASN A 106 5.84 4.76 9.23
N ALA A 107 6.92 4.45 8.49
CA ALA A 107 7.51 5.42 7.57
C ALA A 107 6.56 5.67 6.40
N GLN A 108 6.24 6.94 6.15
CA GLN A 108 5.41 7.33 5.03
C GLN A 108 6.06 6.93 3.71
N VAL A 109 5.29 6.28 2.86
CA VAL A 109 5.67 5.89 1.49
C VAL A 109 5.06 6.84 0.49
N SER A 110 3.77 7.17 0.64
CA SER A 110 3.04 8.02 -0.31
C SER A 110 1.79 8.63 0.31
N LEU A 111 1.32 9.74 -0.29
CA LEU A 111 0.04 10.41 -0.01
C LEU A 111 -0.84 10.53 -1.27
N VAL A 112 -0.50 9.83 -2.36
CA VAL A 112 -1.27 9.89 -3.61
C VAL A 112 -2.17 8.65 -3.76
N ALA A 113 -3.28 8.83 -4.47
CA ALA A 113 -4.32 7.81 -4.64
C ALA A 113 -3.83 6.55 -5.35
N SER A 114 -2.84 6.66 -6.22
CA SER A 114 -2.24 5.51 -6.91
C SER A 114 -0.77 5.78 -7.24
N GLY A 115 0.02 4.72 -7.32
CA GLY A 115 1.42 4.86 -7.66
C GLY A 115 2.19 3.56 -7.57
N SER A 116 3.48 3.68 -7.88
CA SER A 116 4.46 2.62 -7.68
C SER A 116 5.78 3.20 -7.18
N VAL A 117 6.51 2.40 -6.41
CA VAL A 117 7.83 2.78 -5.90
C VAL A 117 8.68 1.54 -5.63
N THR A 118 9.98 1.66 -5.86
CA THR A 118 10.95 0.67 -5.39
C THR A 118 11.30 0.95 -3.93
N LYS A 119 11.21 -0.07 -3.08
CA LYS A 119 11.58 -0.01 -1.67
C LYS A 119 12.65 -1.02 -1.37
N THR A 120 13.64 -0.58 -0.61
CA THR A 120 14.68 -1.45 -0.06
C THR A 120 14.18 -2.08 1.23
N ILE A 121 14.27 -3.40 1.35
CA ILE A 121 13.91 -4.16 2.54
C ILE A 121 15.07 -5.04 2.99
N ARG A 122 15.00 -5.52 4.24
CA ARG A 122 15.96 -6.42 4.85
C ARG A 122 15.35 -7.81 5.04
N HIS A 123 16.06 -8.69 5.72
CA HIS A 123 15.61 -10.06 6.02
C HIS A 123 14.28 -10.08 6.79
N ALA A 124 14.10 -9.17 7.76
CA ALA A 124 12.86 -9.07 8.51
C ALA A 124 11.70 -8.67 7.59
N PRO A 125 10.53 -9.32 7.69
CA PRO A 125 9.37 -8.97 6.91
C PRO A 125 8.98 -7.50 7.08
N SER A 126 8.71 -6.84 5.97
CA SER A 126 8.19 -5.47 5.91
C SER A 126 6.75 -5.51 5.41
N THR A 127 5.82 -4.96 6.20
CA THR A 127 4.41 -4.87 5.81
C THR A 127 4.09 -3.45 5.38
N PHE A 128 3.34 -3.31 4.32
CA PHE A 128 2.90 -2.04 3.76
C PHE A 128 1.38 -1.96 3.86
N TYR A 129 0.88 -0.82 4.28
CA TYR A 129 -0.54 -0.59 4.54
C TYR A 129 -1.04 0.61 3.76
N VAL A 130 -2.30 0.58 3.35
CA VAL A 130 -3.03 1.73 2.82
C VAL A 130 -4.13 2.12 3.80
N TYR A 131 -4.15 3.38 4.21
CA TYR A 131 -5.17 3.95 5.11
C TYR A 131 -5.92 5.11 4.44
N ASN A 132 -7.05 5.48 5.02
CA ASN A 132 -7.69 6.76 4.76
C ASN A 132 -7.37 7.72 5.92
N GLY A 133 -6.35 8.55 5.72
CA GLY A 133 -5.97 9.68 6.59
C GLY A 133 -5.11 9.34 7.79
N SER A 134 -5.34 8.26 8.53
CA SER A 134 -4.65 7.99 9.80
C SER A 134 -4.28 6.51 9.98
N VAL A 135 -3.11 6.26 10.54
CA VAL A 135 -2.62 4.91 10.94
C VAL A 135 -3.40 4.32 12.13
N ASN A 136 -4.22 5.11 12.81
CA ASN A 136 -5.02 4.65 13.95
C ASN A 136 -6.34 4.01 13.53
N THR A 137 -6.60 3.91 12.24
CA THR A 137 -7.79 3.25 11.68
C THR A 137 -7.45 1.85 11.18
N THR A 138 -8.48 1.06 10.84
CA THR A 138 -8.26 -0.21 10.15
C THR A 138 -7.70 0.06 8.75
N PRO A 139 -6.62 -0.59 8.32
CA PRO A 139 -6.10 -0.42 6.97
C PRO A 139 -7.10 -0.91 5.92
N LEU A 140 -7.20 -0.20 4.81
CA LEU A 140 -8.04 -0.58 3.66
C LEU A 140 -7.43 -1.75 2.89
N ALA A 141 -6.10 -1.85 2.86
CA ALA A 141 -5.36 -2.94 2.23
C ALA A 141 -3.96 -3.07 2.85
N GLN A 142 -3.37 -4.26 2.75
CA GLN A 142 -2.00 -4.52 3.18
C GLN A 142 -1.32 -5.56 2.30
N THR A 143 0.02 -5.51 2.26
CA THR A 143 0.89 -6.52 1.63
C THR A 143 2.17 -6.67 2.45
N THR A 144 2.80 -7.84 2.39
CA THR A 144 4.04 -8.11 3.12
C THR A 144 5.09 -8.66 2.16
N SER A 145 6.33 -8.23 2.33
CA SER A 145 7.49 -8.71 1.60
C SER A 145 8.61 -9.05 2.57
N ALA A 146 9.42 -10.04 2.22
CA ALA A 146 10.57 -10.45 3.01
C ALA A 146 11.80 -10.65 2.13
N GLY A 147 12.97 -10.27 2.66
CA GLY A 147 14.25 -10.64 2.07
C GLY A 147 14.58 -12.09 2.40
N VAL A 148 15.03 -12.84 1.43
CA VAL A 148 15.46 -14.23 1.58
C VAL A 148 16.92 -14.38 1.11
N CYS A 149 17.66 -15.23 1.79
CA CYS A 149 18.99 -15.60 1.31
C CYS A 149 18.86 -16.46 0.04
N ASN A 150 19.68 -16.18 -0.96
CA ASN A 150 19.71 -16.96 -2.17
C ASN A 150 20.52 -18.28 -1.98
N ASN A 151 20.51 -19.11 -3.00
CA ASN A 151 21.04 -20.48 -3.04
C ASN A 151 22.28 -20.73 -2.16
N ASN A 152 22.18 -21.72 -1.26
CA ASN A 152 23.25 -22.21 -0.40
C ASN A 152 23.88 -21.19 0.55
N THR A 153 23.16 -20.10 0.83
CA THR A 153 23.52 -19.16 1.90
C THR A 153 22.44 -19.18 2.97
N THR A 154 22.82 -18.91 4.22
CA THR A 154 21.93 -18.96 5.38
C THR A 154 22.00 -17.65 6.14
N TRP A 155 20.86 -17.16 6.60
CA TRP A 155 20.80 -15.97 7.45
C TRP A 155 21.46 -16.25 8.80
N ASN A 156 22.47 -15.48 9.15
CA ASN A 156 23.25 -15.63 10.40
C ASN A 156 22.84 -14.63 11.49
N GLY A 157 21.79 -13.85 11.26
CA GLY A 157 21.32 -12.76 12.14
C GLY A 157 21.65 -11.35 11.61
N THR A 158 22.56 -11.23 10.65
CA THR A 158 23.02 -9.93 10.11
C THR A 158 23.05 -9.91 8.58
N TYR A 159 23.54 -11.00 7.97
CA TYR A 159 23.68 -11.13 6.51
C TYR A 159 23.49 -12.58 6.07
N CYS A 160 23.42 -12.82 4.78
CA CYS A 160 23.39 -14.16 4.20
C CYS A 160 24.82 -14.76 4.17
N ALA A 161 25.12 -15.60 5.15
CA ALA A 161 26.42 -16.25 5.28
C ALA A 161 26.57 -17.40 4.30
N PRO A 162 27.74 -17.59 3.69
CA PRO A 162 28.00 -18.74 2.86
C PRO A 162 27.95 -20.04 3.68
N VAL A 163 27.41 -21.09 3.09
CA VAL A 163 27.50 -22.42 3.66
C VAL A 163 28.80 -23.06 3.13
N LEU A 164 29.73 -23.34 4.05
CA LEU A 164 30.95 -24.02 3.77
C LEU A 164 30.74 -25.54 3.95
N THR A 165 31.01 -26.31 2.92
CA THR A 165 30.99 -27.76 2.98
C THR A 165 32.37 -28.33 2.65
N SER A 166 32.76 -29.38 3.33
CA SER A 166 34.00 -30.10 3.07
C SER A 166 33.76 -31.59 3.17
N THR A 167 34.61 -32.39 2.53
CA THR A 167 34.67 -33.82 2.81
C THR A 167 35.15 -34.01 4.26
N PRO A 168 34.39 -34.74 5.10
CA PRO A 168 34.65 -34.79 6.55
C PRO A 168 35.96 -35.51 6.91
N THR A 169 36.47 -36.36 6.01
CA THR A 169 37.68 -37.13 6.22
C THR A 169 38.48 -37.27 4.93
N CYS A 170 39.79 -37.37 5.06
CA CYS A 170 40.63 -37.85 3.99
C CYS A 170 41.64 -38.90 4.51
N THR A 171 42.05 -39.83 3.66
CA THR A 171 42.99 -40.89 4.04
C THR A 171 44.39 -40.52 3.58
N ILE A 172 45.34 -40.45 4.52
CA ILE A 172 46.75 -40.31 4.20
C ILE A 172 47.28 -41.68 3.78
N ALA A 173 47.73 -41.81 2.54
CA ALA A 173 48.26 -43.05 2.02
C ALA A 173 49.59 -43.44 2.72
N ALA A 174 49.95 -44.73 2.71
CA ALA A 174 51.19 -45.16 3.25
C ALA A 174 52.35 -44.43 2.55
N ASN A 175 53.31 -43.92 3.35
CA ASN A 175 54.47 -43.14 2.90
C ASN A 175 54.12 -41.72 2.35
N ALA A 176 52.87 -41.22 2.52
CA ALA A 176 52.52 -39.86 2.27
C ALA A 176 52.39 -39.10 3.59
N SER A 177 52.51 -37.78 3.56
CA SER A 177 52.31 -36.87 4.72
C SER A 177 51.08 -35.99 4.61
N THR A 178 50.35 -36.03 3.48
CA THR A 178 49.22 -35.16 3.19
C THR A 178 48.09 -35.91 2.51
N CYS A 179 46.88 -35.40 2.63
CA CYS A 179 45.76 -35.83 1.82
C CYS A 179 44.91 -34.58 1.42
N ASN A 180 44.12 -34.73 0.38
CA ASN A 180 43.29 -33.65 -0.14
C ASN A 180 41.87 -33.76 0.38
N VAL A 181 41.27 -32.62 0.76
CA VAL A 181 39.85 -32.48 1.03
C VAL A 181 39.24 -31.53 0.01
N ASN A 182 38.04 -31.82 -0.44
CA ASN A 182 37.29 -30.90 -1.25
C ASN A 182 36.51 -29.94 -0.32
N VAL A 183 36.74 -28.67 -0.53
CA VAL A 183 36.01 -27.60 0.16
C VAL A 183 35.19 -26.85 -0.88
N SER A 184 33.91 -26.71 -0.66
CA SER A 184 33.04 -25.94 -1.52
C SER A 184 32.27 -24.91 -0.72
N TRP A 185 32.09 -23.75 -1.30
CA TRP A 185 31.29 -22.65 -0.71
C TRP A 185 30.53 -21.90 -1.79
N GLN A 186 29.48 -21.23 -1.36
CA GLN A 186 28.74 -20.30 -2.19
C GLN A 186 28.45 -19.05 -1.37
N ASN A 187 28.50 -17.87 -1.99
CA ASN A 187 28.32 -16.61 -1.35
C ASN A 187 27.18 -15.81 -2.05
N SER A 188 26.42 -15.02 -1.28
CA SER A 188 25.48 -14.04 -1.82
C SER A 188 26.17 -12.68 -1.91
N GLY A 189 26.41 -12.22 -3.11
CA GLY A 189 27.15 -10.98 -3.36
C GLY A 189 28.56 -11.21 -3.90
N ASN A 190 29.28 -10.13 -4.11
CA ASN A 190 30.64 -10.17 -4.67
C ASN A 190 31.66 -9.91 -3.55
N PRO A 191 32.20 -10.95 -2.89
CA PRO A 191 33.17 -10.76 -1.83
C PRO A 191 34.47 -10.19 -2.40
N THR A 192 35.00 -9.16 -1.76
CA THR A 192 36.27 -8.56 -2.16
C THR A 192 37.48 -9.42 -1.79
N ASN A 193 37.34 -10.34 -0.83
CA ASN A 193 38.37 -11.30 -0.43
C ASN A 193 37.70 -12.58 0.09
N VAL A 194 38.15 -13.74 -0.45
CA VAL A 194 37.85 -15.06 0.10
C VAL A 194 39.20 -15.63 0.58
N GLN A 195 39.29 -15.90 1.87
CA GLN A 195 40.41 -16.65 2.46
C GLN A 195 39.93 -18.04 2.86
N VAL A 196 40.65 -19.05 2.46
CA VAL A 196 40.43 -20.46 2.79
C VAL A 196 41.62 -20.99 3.58
#